data_f5818c4c7656fdb0c77a30ff2e50f8bc
#
_entry.id   f5818c4c7656fdb0c77a30ff2e50f8bc
#
_cell.length_a   1.000
_cell.length_b   1.000
_cell.length_c   1.000
_cell.angle_alpha   90.00
_cell.angle_beta   90.00
_cell.angle_gamma   90.00
#
_symmetry.space_group_name_H-M   'P 1'
#
loop_
_entity.id
_entity.type
_entity.pdbx_description
1 polymer ?
#
loop_
_entity_poly.entity_id
_entity_poly.type
_entity_poly.pdbx_seq_one_letter_code
_entity_poly.pdbx_strand_id
1 'polypeptide(L)'
;MTEARFITRTGTGASMEWLPPDWCPSVVVIDIDGTITDGKKHLSTEAVLAIRKLEDAGVPVVLATGNVRPVTYGLWRFLGLSAPMCCENGGVIWHPSWKEPMLRATAAEAKEAAQWLAGEIEGLDPNGIATNRWRESEWCLFPDEPLEAVSAAMATGPWPHLSVVRTGFAIHLMEPHLSKGEGLRVLFDLSLIHI
;
A
#
# COMPACT_ATOMS: atom_id res chain seq x y z
N MET A 1 32.05 5.57 14.35
CA MET A 1 30.79 5.08 14.97
C MET A 1 29.92 6.30 15.20
N THR A 2 28.93 6.51 14.33
CA THR A 2 28.02 7.65 14.38
C THR A 2 26.83 7.23 15.23
N GLU A 3 26.65 7.85 16.39
CA GLU A 3 25.51 7.59 17.26
C GLU A 3 24.21 7.96 16.51
N ALA A 4 23.36 6.97 16.25
CA ALA A 4 22.00 7.18 15.77
C ALA A 4 21.18 7.81 16.90
N ARG A 5 20.96 9.11 16.84
CA ARG A 5 20.09 9.83 17.80
C ARG A 5 18.64 9.65 17.39
N PHE A 6 17.89 8.89 18.17
CA PHE A 6 16.44 8.75 18.00
C PHE A 6 15.70 10.07 18.16
N ILE A 7 14.70 10.29 17.31
CA ILE A 7 13.78 11.41 17.43
C ILE A 7 12.73 11.02 18.47
N THR A 8 12.93 11.43 19.71
CA THR A 8 11.86 11.41 20.70
C THR A 8 10.86 12.51 20.37
N ARG A 9 9.62 12.16 20.10
CA ARG A 9 8.52 13.08 19.96
C ARG A 9 8.20 13.64 21.34
N THR A 10 8.62 14.88 21.62
CA THR A 10 8.18 15.64 22.81
C THR A 10 6.76 16.13 22.57
N GLY A 11 5.78 15.34 22.97
CA GLY A 11 4.37 15.69 22.89
C GLY A 11 3.52 14.45 23.15
N THR A 12 3.04 14.27 24.40
CA THR A 12 1.99 13.33 24.86
C THR A 12 1.91 11.94 24.21
N GLY A 13 3.00 11.41 23.69
CA GLY A 13 3.12 10.04 23.22
C GLY A 13 3.57 9.14 24.37
N ALA A 14 3.02 7.93 24.46
CA ALA A 14 3.49 6.92 25.38
C ALA A 14 5.02 6.80 25.29
N SER A 15 5.69 6.85 26.43
CA SER A 15 7.14 6.64 26.49
C SER A 15 7.44 5.26 25.92
N MET A 16 8.45 5.14 25.05
CA MET A 16 8.92 3.84 24.58
C MET A 16 9.86 3.18 25.60
N GLU A 17 9.59 3.39 26.90
CA GLU A 17 10.38 2.84 28.01
C GLU A 17 10.50 1.32 28.00
N TRP A 18 9.63 0.65 27.25
CA TRP A 18 9.67 -0.80 27.05
C TRP A 18 10.70 -1.26 26.01
N LEU A 19 11.30 -0.37 25.22
CA LEU A 19 12.37 -0.70 24.29
C LEU A 19 13.74 -0.68 24.99
N PRO A 20 14.65 -1.61 24.67
CA PRO A 20 16.02 -1.52 25.14
C PRO A 20 16.66 -0.17 24.76
N PRO A 21 17.54 0.40 25.60
CA PRO A 21 18.14 1.72 25.34
C PRO A 21 18.96 1.80 24.05
N ASP A 22 19.48 0.66 23.60
CA ASP A 22 20.30 0.47 22.39
C ASP A 22 19.51 -0.09 21.20
N TRP A 23 18.16 -0.22 21.33
CA TRP A 23 17.33 -0.72 20.25
C TRP A 23 17.29 0.25 19.06
N CYS A 24 17.54 -0.29 17.87
CA CYS A 24 17.45 0.42 16.60
C CYS A 24 16.69 -0.44 15.59
N PRO A 25 15.70 0.09 14.88
CA PRO A 25 15.02 -0.66 13.83
C PRO A 25 15.96 -0.93 12.65
N SER A 26 15.93 -2.14 12.11
CA SER A 26 16.64 -2.47 10.86
C SER A 26 15.92 -1.96 9.63
N VAL A 27 14.60 -1.74 9.74
CA VAL A 27 13.72 -1.24 8.68
C VAL A 27 12.49 -0.64 9.31
N VAL A 28 11.92 0.38 8.66
CA VAL A 28 10.62 0.95 9.04
C VAL A 28 9.64 0.77 7.89
N VAL A 29 8.44 0.26 8.18
CA VAL A 29 7.35 0.13 7.19
C VAL A 29 6.29 1.16 7.51
N ILE A 30 5.86 1.92 6.50
CA ILE A 30 4.84 2.96 6.66
C ILE A 30 3.77 2.86 5.57
N ASP A 31 2.53 3.16 5.95
CA ASP A 31 1.46 3.43 4.98
C ASP A 31 1.52 4.89 4.52
N ILE A 32 0.80 5.22 3.46
CA ILE A 32 0.72 6.57 2.92
C ILE A 32 -0.51 7.29 3.48
N ASP A 33 -1.71 6.80 3.11
CA ASP A 33 -2.97 7.50 3.41
C ASP A 33 -3.31 7.43 4.90
N GLY A 34 -3.44 8.61 5.52
CA GLY A 34 -3.73 8.72 6.95
C GLY A 34 -2.54 8.42 7.89
N THR A 35 -1.36 8.09 7.34
CA THR A 35 -0.12 7.87 8.10
C THR A 35 0.88 8.99 7.87
N ILE A 36 1.28 9.21 6.62
CA ILE A 36 2.16 10.32 6.25
C ILE A 36 1.39 11.46 5.57
N THR A 37 0.08 11.30 5.41
CA THR A 37 -0.82 12.34 4.92
C THR A 37 -1.84 12.72 5.99
N ASP A 38 -2.28 13.98 5.95
CA ASP A 38 -3.37 14.51 6.77
C ASP A 38 -4.76 14.11 6.24
N GLY A 39 -5.82 14.55 6.92
CA GLY A 39 -7.20 14.30 6.52
C GLY A 39 -7.62 14.96 5.19
N LYS A 40 -6.79 15.85 4.64
CA LYS A 40 -6.93 16.45 3.31
C LYS A 40 -6.03 15.80 2.26
N LYS A 41 -5.38 14.71 2.62
CA LYS A 41 -4.40 13.97 1.80
C LYS A 41 -3.14 14.77 1.44
N HIS A 42 -2.81 15.80 2.20
CA HIS A 42 -1.55 16.51 2.06
C HIS A 42 -0.46 15.77 2.85
N LEU A 43 0.75 15.70 2.29
CA LEU A 43 1.90 15.16 3.01
C LEU A 43 2.22 16.00 4.25
N SER A 44 2.37 15.35 5.41
CA SER A 44 2.85 15.99 6.62
C SER A 44 4.35 16.32 6.47
N THR A 45 4.70 17.58 6.70
CA THR A 45 6.09 18.03 6.67
C THR A 45 6.93 17.30 7.72
N GLU A 46 6.34 17.05 8.90
CA GLU A 46 6.99 16.34 10.00
C GLU A 46 7.28 14.88 9.60
N ALA A 47 6.32 14.21 8.93
CA ALA A 47 6.51 12.85 8.43
C ALA A 47 7.65 12.80 7.39
N VAL A 48 7.67 13.75 6.45
CA VAL A 48 8.74 13.85 5.44
C VAL A 48 10.11 14.00 6.10
N LEU A 49 10.23 14.90 7.10
CA LEU A 49 11.47 15.12 7.83
C LEU A 49 11.89 13.88 8.65
N ALA A 50 10.94 13.19 9.27
CA ALA A 50 11.21 11.97 10.02
C ALA A 50 11.72 10.84 9.12
N ILE A 51 11.08 10.64 7.96
CA ILE A 51 11.48 9.64 6.97
C ILE A 51 12.91 9.90 6.48
N ARG A 52 13.22 11.14 6.12
CA ARG A 52 14.58 11.49 5.65
C ARG A 52 15.64 11.24 6.73
N LYS A 53 15.33 11.55 7.99
CA LYS A 53 16.24 11.27 9.10
C LYS A 53 16.49 9.77 9.30
N LEU A 54 15.48 8.92 9.06
CA LEU A 54 15.67 7.46 9.09
C LEU A 54 16.60 7.01 7.98
N GLU A 55 16.35 7.42 6.74
CA GLU A 55 17.21 7.08 5.59
C GLU A 55 18.65 7.61 5.77
N ASP A 56 18.81 8.84 6.24
CA ASP A 56 20.13 9.45 6.55
C ASP A 56 20.88 8.68 7.66
N ALA A 57 20.14 8.06 8.59
CA ALA A 57 20.69 7.20 9.64
C ALA A 57 20.97 5.77 9.16
N GLY A 58 20.71 5.45 7.90
CA GLY A 58 20.88 4.10 7.33
C GLY A 58 19.76 3.13 7.69
N VAL A 59 18.59 3.63 8.12
CA VAL A 59 17.40 2.82 8.40
C VAL A 59 16.44 2.91 7.19
N PRO A 60 16.38 1.88 6.33
CA PRO A 60 15.54 1.90 5.14
C PRO A 60 14.06 2.02 5.49
N VAL A 61 13.32 2.78 4.67
CA VAL A 61 11.88 2.95 4.83
C VAL A 61 11.12 2.32 3.66
N VAL A 62 10.24 1.36 3.97
CA VAL A 62 9.37 0.68 3.01
C VAL A 62 8.00 1.36 2.98
N LEU A 63 7.54 1.80 1.81
CA LEU A 63 6.14 2.18 1.61
C LEU A 63 5.30 0.93 1.38
N ALA A 64 4.26 0.72 2.22
CA ALA A 64 3.29 -0.36 2.08
C ALA A 64 1.88 0.23 1.96
N THR A 65 1.32 0.26 0.75
CA THR A 65 0.14 1.06 0.44
C THR A 65 -0.85 0.36 -0.49
N GLY A 66 -2.12 0.78 -0.47
CA GLY A 66 -3.11 0.47 -1.50
C GLY A 66 -2.98 1.32 -2.78
N ASN A 67 -2.06 2.29 -2.81
CA ASN A 67 -1.81 3.10 -3.99
C ASN A 67 -1.09 2.31 -5.10
N VAL A 68 -1.30 2.76 -6.33
CA VAL A 68 -0.65 2.22 -7.52
C VAL A 68 0.86 2.52 -7.54
N ARG A 69 1.62 1.67 -8.21
CA ARG A 69 3.09 1.78 -8.31
C ARG A 69 3.57 3.17 -8.78
N PRO A 70 3.01 3.83 -9.80
CA PRO A 70 3.48 5.15 -10.22
C PRO A 70 3.36 6.25 -9.15
N VAL A 71 2.29 6.24 -8.35
CA VAL A 71 2.09 7.19 -7.24
C VAL A 71 3.11 6.90 -6.14
N THR A 72 3.24 5.65 -5.76
CA THR A 72 4.20 5.20 -4.73
C THR A 72 5.65 5.50 -5.14
N TYR A 73 6.00 5.28 -6.41
CA TYR A 73 7.32 5.62 -6.93
C TYR A 73 7.62 7.11 -6.90
N GLY A 74 6.63 7.95 -7.22
CA GLY A 74 6.80 9.41 -7.11
C GLY A 74 7.19 9.82 -5.68
N LEU A 75 6.48 9.32 -4.68
CA LEU A 75 6.79 9.54 -3.27
C LEU A 75 8.14 8.94 -2.87
N TRP A 76 8.39 7.68 -3.22
CA TRP A 76 9.65 6.99 -3.00
C TRP A 76 10.85 7.83 -3.46
N ARG A 77 10.78 8.33 -4.69
CA ARG A 77 11.84 9.15 -5.30
C ARG A 77 12.05 10.46 -4.57
N PHE A 78 10.98 11.19 -4.27
CA PHE A 78 11.07 12.53 -3.67
C PHE A 78 11.32 12.51 -2.17
N LEU A 79 10.98 11.43 -1.49
CA LEU A 79 11.35 11.19 -0.10
C LEU A 79 12.81 10.71 0.05
N GLY A 80 13.44 10.24 -1.04
CA GLY A 80 14.81 9.73 -1.03
C GLY A 80 14.94 8.34 -0.43
N LEU A 81 13.94 7.48 -0.66
CA LEU A 81 13.91 6.13 -0.09
C LEU A 81 14.87 5.18 -0.80
N SER A 82 15.34 4.16 -0.07
CA SER A 82 16.28 3.17 -0.57
C SER A 82 15.70 1.74 -0.65
N ALA A 83 14.63 1.46 0.10
CA ALA A 83 14.02 0.13 0.15
C ALA A 83 13.06 -0.13 -1.02
N PRO A 84 12.78 -1.40 -1.38
CA PRO A 84 11.66 -1.73 -2.28
C PRO A 84 10.32 -1.25 -1.74
N MET A 85 9.35 -1.04 -2.62
CA MET A 85 7.99 -0.63 -2.28
C MET A 85 6.99 -1.79 -2.42
N CYS A 86 5.96 -1.77 -1.58
CA CYS A 86 4.85 -2.72 -1.57
C CYS A 86 3.56 -1.95 -1.91
N CYS A 87 3.08 -2.08 -3.15
CA CYS A 87 1.96 -1.33 -3.72
C CYS A 87 0.72 -2.22 -3.86
N GLU A 88 -0.43 -1.59 -4.11
CA GLU A 88 -1.70 -2.27 -4.41
C GLU A 88 -2.00 -3.39 -3.40
N ASN A 89 -1.99 -3.02 -2.11
CA ASN A 89 -2.25 -3.95 -1.00
C ASN A 89 -1.36 -5.21 -1.02
N GLY A 90 -0.12 -5.07 -1.50
CA GLY A 90 0.82 -6.19 -1.60
C GLY A 90 0.74 -6.97 -2.90
N GLY A 91 -0.05 -6.54 -3.87
CA GLY A 91 -0.13 -7.15 -5.20
C GLY A 91 1.07 -6.85 -6.08
N VAL A 92 1.74 -5.73 -5.83
CA VAL A 92 2.91 -5.28 -6.60
C VAL A 92 4.07 -4.97 -5.67
N ILE A 93 5.19 -5.65 -5.85
CA ILE A 93 6.45 -5.39 -5.14
C ILE A 93 7.49 -4.95 -6.15
N TRP A 94 8.15 -3.83 -5.90
CA TRP A 94 9.10 -3.30 -6.86
C TRP A 94 10.18 -2.43 -6.22
N HIS A 95 11.36 -2.45 -6.83
CA HIS A 95 12.42 -1.49 -6.60
C HIS A 95 12.88 -0.91 -7.95
N PRO A 96 13.19 0.39 -8.06
CA PRO A 96 13.57 1.01 -9.34
C PRO A 96 14.79 0.41 -10.04
N SER A 97 15.65 -0.32 -9.31
CA SER A 97 16.77 -1.05 -9.90
C SER A 97 16.37 -2.39 -10.53
N TRP A 98 15.15 -2.87 -10.30
CA TRP A 98 14.66 -4.11 -10.89
C TRP A 98 14.08 -3.83 -12.27
N LYS A 99 14.37 -4.72 -13.23
CA LYS A 99 13.88 -4.58 -14.59
C LYS A 99 12.35 -4.59 -14.66
N GLU A 100 11.71 -5.48 -13.91
CA GLU A 100 10.26 -5.66 -13.87
C GLU A 100 9.76 -5.71 -12.43
N PRO A 101 8.51 -5.28 -12.16
CA PRO A 101 7.90 -5.50 -10.87
C PRO A 101 7.60 -6.99 -10.65
N MET A 102 7.58 -7.41 -9.40
CA MET A 102 6.99 -8.69 -9.02
C MET A 102 5.49 -8.48 -8.86
N LEU A 103 4.71 -9.07 -9.73
CA LEU A 103 3.25 -9.11 -9.65
C LEU A 103 2.83 -10.39 -8.93
N ARG A 104 2.00 -10.26 -7.88
CA ARG A 104 1.46 -11.37 -7.11
C ARG A 104 0.04 -11.77 -7.58
N ALA A 105 -0.58 -10.92 -8.40
CA ALA A 105 -1.85 -11.13 -9.07
C ALA A 105 -1.90 -10.30 -10.35
N THR A 106 -2.98 -10.44 -11.11
CA THR A 106 -3.28 -9.59 -12.26
C THR A 106 -4.64 -8.91 -12.06
N ALA A 107 -4.79 -7.69 -12.59
CA ALA A 107 -6.05 -6.96 -12.52
C ALA A 107 -7.11 -7.48 -13.51
N ALA A 108 -6.79 -8.47 -14.35
CA ALA A 108 -7.64 -8.87 -15.48
C ALA A 108 -9.04 -9.32 -15.03
N GLU A 109 -9.11 -10.32 -14.16
CA GLU A 109 -10.39 -10.85 -13.68
C GLU A 109 -11.16 -9.83 -12.83
N ALA A 110 -10.47 -9.07 -12.00
CA ALA A 110 -11.11 -8.01 -11.20
C ALA A 110 -11.71 -6.91 -12.09
N LYS A 111 -11.05 -6.58 -13.21
CA LYS A 111 -11.60 -5.65 -14.21
C LYS A 111 -12.82 -6.22 -14.94
N GLU A 112 -12.77 -7.49 -15.34
CA GLU A 112 -13.91 -8.17 -15.96
C GLU A 112 -15.08 -8.27 -14.99
N ALA A 113 -14.82 -8.57 -13.72
CA ALA A 113 -15.83 -8.57 -12.66
C ALA A 113 -16.50 -7.19 -12.49
N ALA A 114 -15.73 -6.09 -12.54
CA ALA A 114 -16.28 -4.74 -12.50
C ALA A 114 -17.20 -4.46 -13.71
N GLN A 115 -16.82 -4.90 -14.91
CA GLN A 115 -17.66 -4.78 -16.11
C GLN A 115 -18.97 -5.56 -15.98
N TRP A 116 -18.91 -6.77 -15.44
CA TRP A 116 -20.08 -7.60 -15.19
C TRP A 116 -20.99 -6.97 -14.13
N LEU A 117 -20.42 -6.48 -13.02
CA LEU A 117 -21.17 -5.80 -11.96
C LEU A 117 -21.97 -4.60 -12.46
N ALA A 118 -21.49 -3.88 -13.45
CA ALA A 118 -22.22 -2.77 -14.08
C ALA A 118 -23.48 -3.21 -14.84
N GLY A 119 -23.56 -4.49 -15.22
CA GLY A 119 -24.78 -5.09 -15.77
C GLY A 119 -25.79 -5.54 -14.70
N GLU A 120 -25.30 -5.86 -13.49
CA GLU A 120 -26.10 -6.35 -12.38
C GLU A 120 -26.58 -5.25 -11.43
N ILE A 121 -25.83 -4.16 -11.31
CA ILE A 121 -26.09 -3.06 -10.38
C ILE A 121 -26.27 -1.75 -11.14
N GLU A 122 -27.51 -1.25 -11.13
CA GLU A 122 -27.86 0.01 -11.82
C GLU A 122 -27.02 1.19 -11.28
N GLY A 123 -26.39 1.92 -12.20
CA GLY A 123 -25.59 3.12 -11.89
C GLY A 123 -24.15 2.85 -11.47
N LEU A 124 -23.71 1.60 -11.35
CA LEU A 124 -22.32 1.29 -11.03
C LEU A 124 -21.40 1.64 -12.23
N ASP A 125 -20.35 2.41 -11.96
CA ASP A 125 -19.33 2.72 -12.98
C ASP A 125 -18.20 1.66 -12.93
N PRO A 126 -18.08 0.81 -13.96
CA PRO A 126 -17.07 -0.24 -14.01
C PRO A 126 -15.64 0.30 -14.18
N ASN A 127 -15.48 1.56 -14.61
CA ASN A 127 -14.15 2.17 -14.69
C ASN A 127 -13.59 2.51 -13.32
N GLY A 128 -14.46 2.76 -12.34
CA GLY A 128 -14.11 3.06 -10.97
C GLY A 128 -13.17 4.26 -10.84
N ILE A 129 -12.26 4.20 -9.87
CA ILE A 129 -11.39 5.34 -9.56
C ILE A 129 -10.36 5.61 -10.66
N ALA A 130 -9.97 6.88 -10.82
CA ALA A 130 -9.10 7.35 -11.90
C ALA A 130 -7.72 6.63 -11.96
N THR A 131 -7.25 6.09 -10.85
CA THR A 131 -5.96 5.37 -10.77
C THR A 131 -6.01 3.96 -11.32
N ASN A 132 -7.20 3.41 -11.65
CA ASN A 132 -7.34 2.08 -12.24
C ASN A 132 -6.55 1.90 -13.54
N ARG A 133 -6.34 2.99 -14.30
CA ARG A 133 -5.51 2.99 -15.51
C ARG A 133 -4.05 2.53 -15.28
N TRP A 134 -3.60 2.53 -14.05
CA TRP A 134 -2.25 2.15 -13.65
C TRP A 134 -2.21 0.95 -12.70
N ARG A 135 -3.40 0.32 -12.41
CA ARG A 135 -3.44 -0.87 -11.56
C ARG A 135 -2.98 -2.10 -12.34
N GLU A 136 -2.21 -2.90 -11.64
CA GLU A 136 -1.57 -4.11 -12.18
C GLU A 136 -2.11 -5.40 -11.55
N SER A 137 -2.62 -5.35 -10.29
CA SER A 137 -2.96 -6.54 -9.52
C SER A 137 -4.38 -6.60 -8.94
N GLU A 138 -5.11 -5.50 -8.95
CA GLU A 138 -6.48 -5.37 -8.44
C GLU A 138 -7.27 -4.36 -9.26
N TRP A 139 -8.59 -4.25 -9.02
CA TRP A 139 -9.44 -3.21 -9.60
C TRP A 139 -10.26 -2.54 -8.52
N CYS A 140 -10.46 -1.23 -8.60
CA CYS A 140 -11.10 -0.44 -7.57
C CYS A 140 -12.35 0.26 -8.09
N LEU A 141 -13.51 -0.05 -7.52
CA LEU A 141 -14.73 0.71 -7.70
C LEU A 141 -14.70 1.99 -6.84
N PHE A 142 -15.63 2.92 -7.09
CA PHE A 142 -15.77 4.09 -6.24
C PHE A 142 -16.16 3.72 -4.79
N PRO A 143 -15.73 4.50 -3.78
CA PRO A 143 -15.98 4.17 -2.39
C PRO A 143 -17.45 4.27 -1.96
N ASP A 144 -18.27 5.01 -2.70
CA ASP A 144 -19.70 5.23 -2.48
C ASP A 144 -20.60 4.21 -3.18
N GLU A 145 -20.03 3.29 -3.97
CA GLU A 145 -20.80 2.18 -4.54
C GLU A 145 -21.43 1.30 -3.44
N PRO A 146 -22.60 0.65 -3.73
CA PRO A 146 -23.34 -0.12 -2.73
C PRO A 146 -22.62 -1.42 -2.35
N LEU A 147 -21.75 -1.38 -1.34
CA LEU A 147 -20.88 -2.49 -0.92
C LEU A 147 -21.63 -3.82 -0.74
N GLU A 148 -22.81 -3.79 -0.11
CA GLU A 148 -23.61 -5.01 0.15
C GLU A 148 -24.11 -5.63 -1.15
N ALA A 149 -24.58 -4.81 -2.10
CA ALA A 149 -25.01 -5.29 -3.41
C ALA A 149 -23.79 -5.83 -4.22
N VAL A 150 -22.67 -5.13 -4.21
CA VAL A 150 -21.42 -5.59 -4.85
C VAL A 150 -20.99 -6.93 -4.26
N SER A 151 -20.95 -7.04 -2.91
CA SER A 151 -20.54 -8.28 -2.24
C SER A 151 -21.48 -9.44 -2.53
N ALA A 152 -22.79 -9.20 -2.51
CA ALA A 152 -23.79 -10.22 -2.81
C ALA A 152 -23.71 -10.71 -4.26
N ALA A 153 -23.57 -9.79 -5.22
CA ALA A 153 -23.41 -10.11 -6.63
C ALA A 153 -22.13 -10.91 -6.85
N MET A 154 -21.00 -10.46 -6.30
CA MET A 154 -19.72 -11.18 -6.42
C MET A 154 -19.77 -12.59 -5.86
N ALA A 155 -20.45 -12.81 -4.75
CA ALA A 155 -20.57 -14.14 -4.12
C ALA A 155 -21.30 -15.17 -5.00
N THR A 156 -22.18 -14.73 -5.91
CA THR A 156 -22.97 -15.58 -6.80
C THR A 156 -22.59 -15.47 -8.27
N GLY A 157 -21.69 -14.54 -8.60
CA GLY A 157 -21.25 -14.24 -9.95
C GLY A 157 -20.15 -15.16 -10.46
N PRO A 158 -19.57 -14.81 -11.61
CA PRO A 158 -18.52 -15.63 -12.26
C PRO A 158 -17.17 -15.68 -11.50
N TRP A 159 -16.91 -14.72 -10.60
CA TRP A 159 -15.65 -14.63 -9.84
C TRP A 159 -15.86 -14.64 -8.32
N PRO A 160 -16.51 -15.70 -7.75
CA PRO A 160 -16.82 -15.76 -6.32
C PRO A 160 -15.57 -15.89 -5.42
N HIS A 161 -14.42 -16.16 -6.01
CA HIS A 161 -13.14 -16.24 -5.31
C HIS A 161 -12.53 -14.86 -5.01
N LEU A 162 -12.88 -13.82 -5.78
CA LEU A 162 -12.35 -12.49 -5.54
C LEU A 162 -12.92 -11.87 -4.26
N SER A 163 -12.05 -11.31 -3.47
CA SER A 163 -12.41 -10.55 -2.27
C SER A 163 -12.91 -9.15 -2.64
N VAL A 164 -13.94 -8.71 -1.89
CA VAL A 164 -14.49 -7.35 -1.96
C VAL A 164 -14.13 -6.64 -0.67
N VAL A 165 -13.25 -5.64 -0.72
CA VAL A 165 -12.74 -4.94 0.46
C VAL A 165 -12.94 -3.44 0.32
N ARG A 166 -13.73 -2.82 1.22
CA ARG A 166 -13.88 -1.38 1.27
C ARG A 166 -12.77 -0.74 2.10
N THR A 167 -12.18 0.29 1.56
CA THR A 167 -11.25 1.19 2.26
C THR A 167 -11.78 2.62 2.27
N GLY A 168 -11.03 3.56 2.85
CA GLY A 168 -11.44 4.97 2.87
C GLY A 168 -11.48 5.65 1.51
N PHE A 169 -10.99 5.03 0.43
CA PHE A 169 -10.92 5.65 -0.89
C PHE A 169 -11.50 4.79 -2.05
N ALA A 170 -11.77 3.51 -1.82
CA ALA A 170 -12.28 2.61 -2.86
C ALA A 170 -12.91 1.34 -2.29
N ILE A 171 -13.67 0.62 -3.15
CA ILE A 171 -13.99 -0.80 -2.97
C ILE A 171 -13.06 -1.58 -3.88
N HIS A 172 -12.21 -2.41 -3.30
CA HIS A 172 -11.22 -3.22 -3.99
C HIS A 172 -11.81 -4.57 -4.38
N LEU A 173 -11.69 -4.93 -5.64
CA LEU A 173 -11.89 -6.28 -6.16
C LEU A 173 -10.49 -6.87 -6.35
N MET A 174 -10.16 -7.90 -5.58
CA MET A 174 -8.77 -8.38 -5.52
C MET A 174 -8.70 -9.86 -5.14
N GLU A 175 -7.58 -10.49 -5.47
CA GLU A 175 -7.28 -11.84 -5.04
C GLU A 175 -7.25 -11.94 -3.50
N PRO A 176 -7.81 -13.00 -2.89
CA PRO A 176 -7.95 -13.12 -1.44
C PRO A 176 -6.63 -13.24 -0.69
N HIS A 177 -5.56 -13.67 -1.36
CA HIS A 177 -4.21 -13.77 -0.78
C HIS A 177 -3.46 -12.44 -0.78
N LEU A 178 -4.01 -11.38 -1.36
CA LEU A 178 -3.39 -10.06 -1.34
C LEU A 178 -3.67 -9.34 -0.03
N SER A 179 -2.61 -8.93 0.61
CA SER A 179 -2.63 -8.01 1.75
C SER A 179 -1.27 -7.34 1.88
N LYS A 180 -1.22 -6.17 2.49
CA LYS A 180 0.04 -5.49 2.80
C LYS A 180 0.97 -6.40 3.61
N GLY A 181 0.44 -7.16 4.58
CA GLY A 181 1.21 -8.09 5.41
C GLY A 181 1.86 -9.20 4.60
N GLU A 182 1.10 -9.86 3.71
CA GLU A 182 1.64 -10.90 2.84
C GLU A 182 2.62 -10.34 1.79
N GLY A 183 2.35 -9.15 1.26
CA GLY A 183 3.28 -8.45 0.38
C GLY A 183 4.62 -8.14 1.06
N LEU A 184 4.56 -7.66 2.30
CA LEU A 184 5.75 -7.40 3.11
C LEU A 184 6.52 -8.67 3.43
N ARG A 185 5.84 -9.77 3.75
CA ARG A 185 6.50 -11.07 3.98
C ARG A 185 7.32 -11.48 2.77
N VAL A 186 6.72 -11.43 1.57
CA VAL A 186 7.43 -11.72 0.31
C VAL A 186 8.57 -10.74 0.06
N LEU A 187 8.37 -9.44 0.30
CA LEU A 187 9.39 -8.42 0.13
C LEU A 187 10.61 -8.69 1.04
N PHE A 188 10.38 -9.03 2.31
CA PHE A 188 11.46 -9.33 3.25
C PHE A 188 12.17 -10.63 2.92
N ASP A 189 11.47 -11.67 2.50
CA ASP A 189 12.09 -12.92 2.03
C ASP A 189 13.04 -12.66 0.85
N LEU A 190 12.65 -11.80 -0.09
CA LEU A 190 13.51 -11.39 -1.22
C LEU A 190 14.71 -10.54 -0.77
N SER A 191 14.52 -9.65 0.20
CA SER A 191 15.57 -8.75 0.69
C SER A 191 16.61 -9.48 1.52
N LEU A 192 16.21 -10.49 2.30
CA LEU A 192 17.12 -11.33 3.11
C LEU A 192 18.08 -12.18 2.26
N ILE A 193 17.73 -12.46 1.00
CA ILE A 193 18.61 -13.17 0.07
C ILE A 193 19.76 -12.27 -0.44
N HIS A 194 19.64 -10.94 -0.29
CA HIS A 194 20.61 -9.97 -0.78
C HIS A 194 21.36 -9.19 0.32
N ILE A 195 21.10 -9.50 1.59
CA ILE A 195 21.85 -8.99 2.75
C ILE A 195 22.79 -10.06 3.26
#